data_5871975e69d0248b54880da08b0d3010
#
_entry.id   5871975e69d0248b54880da08b0d3010
#
_cell.length_a   1.000
_cell.length_b   1.000
_cell.length_c   1.000
_cell.angle_alpha   90.00
_cell.angle_beta   90.00
_cell.angle_gamma   90.00
#
_symmetry.space_group_name_H-M   'P 1'
#
loop_
_entity.id
_entity.type
_entity.pdbx_description
1 polymer ?
#
loop_
_entity_poly.entity_id
_entity_poly.type
_entity_poly.pdbx_seq_one_letter_code
_entity_poly.pdbx_strand_id
1 'polypeptide(L)'
;MNSMKKDKLVAVASTIVLASTLSTAYAADEIKTFATVDAAIKILKVAPDVREGYSRAKFRHWSDLDKNGCNTRNDVIIQEALVKPKVEKGCKIVKDTGRWYSAYDGVTVTNFSALDVDHMVPLAEAWDSGAKEWDIARREIYANDMGDPISLIAVTASTNRSKSDQDPAEWLPAKDVCTYIKNWVQVKVRWSLTVDEKELKVIKDTNAKCPKAKMKVSVVK
;
A
#
# COMPACT_ATOMS: atom_id res chain seq x y z
N MET A 1 33.11 -61.77 55.80
CA MET A 1 31.74 -61.22 55.87
C MET A 1 31.79 -59.94 55.09
N ASN A 2 31.40 -60.02 53.78
CA ASN A 2 31.42 -58.86 52.85
C ASN A 2 29.99 -58.29 52.74
N SER A 3 29.83 -57.06 53.16
CA SER A 3 28.60 -56.30 53.00
C SER A 3 28.57 -55.65 51.60
N MET A 4 27.69 -56.12 50.72
CA MET A 4 27.44 -55.49 49.41
C MET A 4 26.51 -54.28 49.60
N LYS A 5 27.03 -53.09 49.34
CA LYS A 5 26.23 -51.87 49.19
C LYS A 5 25.50 -51.90 47.84
N LYS A 6 24.19 -51.82 47.86
CA LYS A 6 23.35 -51.64 46.65
C LYS A 6 23.29 -50.17 46.29
N ASP A 7 23.93 -49.81 45.22
CA ASP A 7 23.79 -48.45 44.65
C ASP A 7 22.46 -48.35 43.88
N LYS A 8 21.62 -47.41 44.29
CA LYS A 8 20.37 -47.11 43.58
C LYS A 8 20.68 -46.13 42.45
N LEU A 9 20.54 -46.57 41.19
CA LEU A 9 20.53 -45.69 40.04
C LEU A 9 19.21 -44.90 40.06
N VAL A 10 19.33 -43.57 40.14
CA VAL A 10 18.22 -42.64 39.91
C VAL A 10 18.26 -42.26 38.44
N ALA A 11 17.30 -42.73 37.70
CA ALA A 11 17.07 -42.32 36.28
C ALA A 11 16.42 -40.94 36.28
N VAL A 12 17.16 -39.94 35.80
CA VAL A 12 16.58 -38.58 35.53
C VAL A 12 16.01 -38.62 34.13
N ALA A 13 14.70 -38.61 34.04
CA ALA A 13 13.99 -38.47 32.77
C ALA A 13 13.99 -36.98 32.36
N SER A 14 14.84 -36.62 31.39
CA SER A 14 14.81 -35.28 30.77
C SER A 14 13.67 -35.19 29.77
N THR A 15 12.61 -34.50 30.12
CA THR A 15 11.53 -34.16 29.20
C THR A 15 11.99 -33.01 28.29
N ILE A 16 12.27 -33.33 27.04
CA ILE A 16 12.53 -32.32 26.00
C ILE A 16 11.16 -31.76 25.56
N VAL A 17 10.85 -30.53 25.98
CA VAL A 17 9.71 -29.78 25.45
C VAL A 17 10.14 -29.20 24.10
N LEU A 18 9.68 -29.81 23.01
CA LEU A 18 9.77 -29.19 21.69
C LEU A 18 8.78 -28.02 21.63
N ALA A 19 9.30 -26.82 21.79
CA ALA A 19 8.54 -25.60 21.45
C ALA A 19 8.45 -25.49 19.93
N SER A 20 7.31 -25.89 19.35
CA SER A 20 6.99 -25.61 17.96
C SER A 20 6.73 -24.11 17.80
N THR A 21 7.73 -23.37 17.32
CA THR A 21 7.53 -22.00 16.83
C THR A 21 6.69 -22.09 15.56
N LEU A 22 5.41 -21.78 15.66
CA LEU A 22 4.58 -21.48 14.49
C LEU A 22 5.14 -20.20 13.84
N SER A 23 6.07 -20.37 12.91
CA SER A 23 6.44 -19.33 11.97
C SER A 23 5.24 -19.11 11.05
N THR A 24 4.49 -18.03 11.24
CA THR A 24 3.55 -17.54 10.22
C THR A 24 4.37 -17.07 9.04
N ALA A 25 4.66 -17.98 8.11
CA ALA A 25 5.22 -17.61 6.82
C ALA A 25 4.17 -16.74 6.12
N TYR A 26 4.43 -15.44 6.04
CA TYR A 26 3.71 -14.59 5.09
C TYR A 26 3.93 -15.20 3.71
N ALA A 27 2.83 -15.58 3.05
CA ALA A 27 2.91 -16.09 1.69
C ALA A 27 3.52 -15.00 0.80
N ALA A 28 4.56 -15.34 0.03
CA ALA A 28 5.19 -14.39 -0.87
C ALA A 28 4.16 -13.83 -1.86
N ASP A 29 4.30 -12.55 -2.19
CA ASP A 29 3.45 -11.88 -3.17
C ASP A 29 3.44 -12.65 -4.50
N GLU A 30 2.26 -12.77 -5.11
CA GLU A 30 2.09 -13.39 -6.42
C GLU A 30 2.21 -12.33 -7.51
N ILE A 31 3.14 -12.53 -8.46
CA ILE A 31 3.28 -11.62 -9.59
C ILE A 31 2.32 -12.01 -10.71
N LYS A 32 1.38 -11.11 -11.05
CA LYS A 32 0.50 -11.21 -12.21
C LYS A 32 0.95 -10.26 -13.31
N THR A 33 0.99 -10.75 -14.55
CA THR A 33 1.33 -9.94 -15.72
C THR A 33 0.14 -9.93 -16.68
N PHE A 34 -0.29 -8.74 -17.05
CA PHE A 34 -1.38 -8.53 -18.01
C PHE A 34 -0.83 -7.91 -19.30
N ALA A 35 -1.27 -8.43 -20.43
CA ALA A 35 -0.88 -7.90 -21.73
C ALA A 35 -1.38 -6.46 -21.95
N THR A 36 -2.49 -6.10 -21.34
CA THR A 36 -3.09 -4.76 -21.39
C THR A 36 -3.78 -4.42 -20.08
N VAL A 37 -4.02 -3.13 -19.82
CA VAL A 37 -4.85 -2.67 -18.71
C VAL A 37 -6.28 -3.24 -18.81
N ASP A 38 -6.84 -3.37 -20.03
CA ASP A 38 -8.16 -4.01 -20.23
C ASP A 38 -8.20 -5.44 -19.67
N ALA A 39 -7.11 -6.21 -19.80
CA ALA A 39 -7.05 -7.55 -19.25
C ALA A 39 -7.08 -7.56 -17.72
N ALA A 40 -6.46 -6.56 -17.08
CA ALA A 40 -6.52 -6.38 -15.62
C ALA A 40 -7.91 -5.91 -15.17
N ILE A 41 -8.55 -5.00 -15.91
CA ILE A 41 -9.92 -4.53 -15.62
C ILE A 41 -10.92 -5.69 -15.61
N LYS A 42 -10.76 -6.66 -16.52
CA LYS A 42 -11.68 -7.83 -16.62
C LYS A 42 -11.68 -8.73 -15.38
N ILE A 43 -10.65 -8.71 -14.57
CA ILE A 43 -10.59 -9.54 -13.35
C ILE A 43 -11.03 -8.79 -12.09
N LEU A 44 -11.30 -7.48 -12.18
CA LEU A 44 -11.86 -6.73 -11.06
C LEU A 44 -13.25 -7.30 -10.72
N LYS A 45 -13.46 -7.49 -9.42
CA LYS A 45 -14.77 -7.94 -8.92
C LYS A 45 -15.65 -6.72 -8.69
N VAL A 46 -16.93 -6.84 -9.08
CA VAL A 46 -17.91 -5.77 -8.85
C VAL A 46 -18.67 -6.07 -7.56
N ALA A 47 -18.75 -5.09 -6.67
CA ALA A 47 -19.56 -5.13 -5.47
C ALA A 47 -19.98 -3.70 -5.07
N PRO A 48 -21.12 -3.52 -4.39
CA PRO A 48 -21.49 -2.21 -3.85
C PRO A 48 -20.49 -1.73 -2.78
N ASP A 49 -20.27 -0.44 -2.73
CA ASP A 49 -19.49 0.19 -1.67
C ASP A 49 -20.21 0.11 -0.33
N VAL A 50 -19.45 -0.12 0.74
CA VAL A 50 -19.98 -0.21 2.10
C VAL A 50 -19.15 0.63 3.06
N ARG A 51 -19.54 1.90 3.21
CA ARG A 51 -18.89 2.88 4.08
C ARG A 51 -19.15 2.66 5.58
N GLU A 52 -20.18 1.87 5.93
CA GLU A 52 -20.55 1.65 7.33
C GLU A 52 -19.36 1.20 8.19
N GLY A 53 -19.22 1.85 9.33
CA GLY A 53 -18.16 1.56 10.30
C GLY A 53 -16.78 2.08 9.91
N TYR A 54 -16.62 2.81 8.80
CA TYR A 54 -15.34 3.42 8.47
C TYR A 54 -14.86 4.41 9.53
N SER A 55 -13.57 4.34 9.81
CA SER A 55 -12.83 5.39 10.52
C SER A 55 -11.40 5.36 10.05
N ARG A 56 -10.83 6.52 9.72
CA ARG A 56 -9.43 6.65 9.30
C ARG A 56 -8.47 6.05 10.33
N ALA A 57 -8.80 6.11 11.62
CA ALA A 57 -7.99 5.54 12.70
C ALA A 57 -7.86 4.01 12.64
N LYS A 58 -8.72 3.32 11.88
CA LYS A 58 -8.61 1.87 11.64
C LYS A 58 -7.47 1.51 10.68
N PHE A 59 -6.93 2.49 9.96
CA PHE A 59 -5.75 2.37 9.11
C PHE A 59 -4.61 3.12 9.79
N ARG A 60 -3.72 2.39 10.45
CA ARG A 60 -2.52 2.97 11.02
C ARG A 60 -1.53 3.31 9.90
N HIS A 61 -1.47 4.58 9.54
CA HIS A 61 -0.65 5.09 8.45
C HIS A 61 0.53 5.90 8.96
N TRP A 62 1.55 6.06 8.12
CA TRP A 62 2.82 6.72 8.40
C TRP A 62 3.63 6.01 9.51
N SER A 63 3.54 4.67 9.54
CA SER A 63 4.41 3.83 10.37
C SER A 63 5.81 3.77 9.76
N ASP A 64 6.82 3.51 10.60
CA ASP A 64 8.18 3.13 10.17
C ASP A 64 8.25 1.59 10.19
N LEU A 65 7.77 0.95 9.11
CA LEU A 65 7.65 -0.51 9.06
C LEU A 65 8.99 -1.20 8.79
N ASP A 66 9.90 -0.57 8.04
CA ASP A 66 11.22 -1.10 7.71
C ASP A 66 12.28 -0.73 8.75
N LYS A 67 11.91 0.09 9.74
CA LYS A 67 12.75 0.54 10.86
C LYS A 67 14.00 1.30 10.40
N ASN A 68 13.89 2.05 9.32
CA ASN A 68 14.97 2.88 8.79
C ASN A 68 15.12 4.24 9.51
N GLY A 69 14.20 4.56 10.42
CA GLY A 69 14.13 5.82 11.16
C GLY A 69 13.33 6.92 10.47
N CYS A 70 12.75 6.62 9.29
CA CYS A 70 11.79 7.45 8.59
C CYS A 70 10.38 6.85 8.74
N ASN A 71 9.37 7.67 8.80
CA ASN A 71 8.02 7.17 8.59
C ASN A 71 7.73 7.07 7.08
N THR A 72 6.77 6.21 6.71
CA THR A 72 6.39 5.96 5.32
C THR A 72 6.16 7.25 4.50
N ARG A 73 5.54 8.28 5.11
CA ARG A 73 5.32 9.55 4.40
C ARG A 73 6.64 10.23 3.99
N ASN A 74 7.62 10.25 4.88
CA ASN A 74 8.93 10.84 4.57
C ASN A 74 9.69 10.01 3.54
N ASP A 75 9.59 8.67 3.62
CA ASP A 75 10.19 7.78 2.63
C ASP A 75 9.66 8.03 1.23
N VAL A 76 8.33 8.14 1.05
CA VAL A 76 7.72 8.46 -0.25
C VAL A 76 8.22 9.82 -0.75
N ILE A 77 8.20 10.85 0.09
CA ILE A 77 8.68 12.20 -0.29
C ILE A 77 10.15 12.13 -0.74
N ILE A 78 11.00 11.40 -0.03
CA ILE A 78 12.41 11.27 -0.38
C ILE A 78 12.57 10.47 -1.67
N GLN A 79 11.83 9.36 -1.83
CA GLN A 79 11.95 8.46 -2.98
C GLN A 79 11.47 9.09 -4.29
N GLU A 80 10.38 9.87 -4.26
CA GLU A 80 9.79 10.46 -5.48
C GLU A 80 10.41 11.79 -5.90
N ALA A 81 11.36 12.30 -5.12
CA ALA A 81 12.02 13.54 -5.47
C ALA A 81 12.82 13.42 -6.77
N LEU A 82 12.55 14.30 -7.74
CA LEU A 82 13.35 14.48 -8.98
C LEU A 82 14.78 14.97 -8.67
N VAL A 83 14.91 15.81 -7.63
CA VAL A 83 16.16 16.19 -7.00
C VAL A 83 16.06 15.81 -5.54
N LYS A 84 16.90 14.87 -5.08
CA LYS A 84 16.85 14.37 -3.71
C LYS A 84 17.06 15.50 -2.70
N PRO A 85 16.19 15.64 -1.70
CA PRO A 85 16.37 16.64 -0.66
C PRO A 85 17.54 16.28 0.26
N LYS A 86 18.08 17.28 0.92
CA LYS A 86 18.96 17.05 2.09
C LYS A 86 18.11 16.49 3.23
N VAL A 87 18.62 15.39 3.82
CA VAL A 87 17.98 14.76 4.98
C VAL A 87 18.95 14.78 6.15
N GLU A 88 18.51 15.29 7.28
CA GLU A 88 19.26 15.35 8.52
C GLU A 88 18.90 14.18 9.45
N LYS A 89 19.67 14.00 10.55
CA LYS A 89 19.45 12.95 11.55
C LYS A 89 17.96 12.92 12.00
N GLY A 90 17.41 11.70 12.12
CA GLY A 90 16.01 11.50 12.49
C GLY A 90 15.05 11.76 11.33
N CYS A 91 15.50 11.55 10.10
CA CYS A 91 14.69 11.68 8.87
C CYS A 91 14.08 13.07 8.66
N LYS A 92 14.79 14.12 9.11
CA LYS A 92 14.32 15.50 8.94
C LYS A 92 14.67 16.01 7.54
N ILE A 93 13.66 16.14 6.69
CA ILE A 93 13.80 16.70 5.34
C ILE A 93 14.02 18.23 5.44
N VAL A 94 15.09 18.73 4.81
CA VAL A 94 15.42 20.15 4.78
C VAL A 94 14.62 20.83 3.67
N LYS A 95 13.90 21.91 4.00
CA LYS A 95 13.10 22.67 3.05
C LYS A 95 13.95 23.24 1.91
N ASP A 96 13.34 23.37 0.75
CA ASP A 96 13.91 24.02 -0.44
C ASP A 96 15.23 23.40 -0.96
N THR A 97 15.51 22.15 -0.58
CA THR A 97 16.69 21.41 -1.04
C THR A 97 16.36 20.28 -2.02
N GLY A 98 15.07 20.00 -2.25
CA GLY A 98 14.60 18.98 -3.19
C GLY A 98 13.74 19.57 -4.30
N ARG A 99 13.29 18.70 -5.22
CA ARG A 99 12.34 19.07 -6.26
C ARG A 99 11.43 17.87 -6.57
N TRP A 100 10.12 18.12 -6.69
CA TRP A 100 9.10 17.11 -6.93
C TRP A 100 8.17 17.55 -8.06
N TYR A 101 7.60 16.58 -8.75
CA TYR A 101 6.58 16.77 -9.77
C TYR A 101 5.28 16.09 -9.33
N SER A 102 4.19 16.83 -9.29
CA SER A 102 2.87 16.29 -9.01
C SER A 102 2.20 15.84 -10.31
N ALA A 103 1.95 14.54 -10.44
CA ALA A 103 1.36 13.95 -11.64
C ALA A 103 -0.11 14.35 -11.84
N TYR A 104 -0.83 14.75 -10.79
CA TYR A 104 -2.25 15.07 -10.89
C TYR A 104 -2.54 16.41 -11.56
N ASP A 105 -1.65 17.38 -11.41
CA ASP A 105 -1.83 18.76 -11.89
C ASP A 105 -0.66 19.26 -12.75
N GLY A 106 0.45 18.53 -12.83
CA GLY A 106 1.63 18.87 -13.59
C GLY A 106 2.50 19.94 -12.93
N VAL A 107 2.29 20.23 -11.64
CA VAL A 107 3.02 21.26 -10.91
C VAL A 107 4.34 20.71 -10.37
N THR A 108 5.40 21.51 -10.51
CA THR A 108 6.70 21.24 -9.89
C THR A 108 6.89 22.12 -8.67
N VAL A 109 7.29 21.52 -7.54
CA VAL A 109 7.55 22.24 -6.28
C VAL A 109 8.96 21.93 -5.76
N THR A 110 9.54 22.87 -5.02
CA THR A 110 10.84 22.72 -4.33
C THR A 110 10.67 22.58 -2.82
N ASN A 111 9.51 22.94 -2.29
CA ASN A 111 9.20 22.81 -0.88
C ASN A 111 8.27 21.61 -0.63
N PHE A 112 8.78 20.58 0.04
CA PHE A 112 8.02 19.37 0.36
C PHE A 112 6.78 19.63 1.24
N SER A 113 6.70 20.78 1.93
CA SER A 113 5.52 21.15 2.72
C SER A 113 4.31 21.50 1.85
N ALA A 114 4.50 21.70 0.53
CA ALA A 114 3.42 21.87 -0.43
C ALA A 114 2.85 20.54 -0.95
N LEU A 115 3.43 19.41 -0.49
CA LEU A 115 3.03 18.08 -0.89
C LEU A 115 2.26 17.36 0.21
N ASP A 116 1.23 16.63 -0.19
CA ASP A 116 0.70 15.50 0.57
C ASP A 116 1.20 14.19 -0.07
N VAL A 117 1.22 13.11 0.70
CA VAL A 117 1.35 11.75 0.16
C VAL A 117 -0.04 11.16 0.06
N ASP A 118 -0.46 10.89 -1.15
CA ASP A 118 -1.76 10.31 -1.47
C ASP A 118 -1.70 8.79 -1.51
N HIS A 119 -2.72 8.13 -0.97
CA HIS A 119 -3.02 6.74 -1.27
C HIS A 119 -3.72 6.70 -2.64
N MET A 120 -3.13 6.04 -3.65
CA MET A 120 -3.71 5.95 -4.99
C MET A 120 -5.18 5.55 -4.93
N VAL A 121 -5.52 4.50 -4.20
CA VAL A 121 -6.90 4.21 -3.76
C VAL A 121 -7.02 4.67 -2.31
N PRO A 122 -7.85 5.67 -2.00
CA PRO A 122 -7.98 6.25 -0.66
C PRO A 122 -8.32 5.22 0.41
N LEU A 123 -7.94 5.48 1.66
CA LEU A 123 -8.21 4.55 2.78
C LEU A 123 -9.71 4.28 2.96
N ALA A 124 -10.55 5.29 2.76
CA ALA A 124 -11.99 5.16 2.85
C ALA A 124 -12.54 4.33 1.68
N GLU A 125 -12.05 4.60 0.47
CA GLU A 125 -12.41 3.84 -0.72
C GLU A 125 -11.95 2.37 -0.62
N ALA A 126 -10.75 2.11 -0.10
CA ALA A 126 -10.30 0.75 0.17
C ALA A 126 -11.20 0.04 1.19
N TRP A 127 -11.67 0.76 2.23
CA TRP A 127 -12.64 0.23 3.19
C TRP A 127 -13.94 -0.18 2.51
N ASP A 128 -14.51 0.69 1.69
CA ASP A 128 -15.74 0.46 0.94
C ASP A 128 -15.62 -0.73 0.00
N SER A 129 -14.45 -0.89 -0.59
CA SER A 129 -14.08 -1.93 -1.56
C SER A 129 -13.60 -3.25 -0.93
N GLY A 130 -13.80 -3.47 0.38
CA GLY A 130 -13.54 -4.75 1.05
C GLY A 130 -12.49 -4.75 2.14
N ALA A 131 -11.69 -3.69 2.33
CA ALA A 131 -10.70 -3.65 3.42
C ALA A 131 -11.33 -3.61 4.82
N LYS A 132 -12.64 -3.43 4.92
CA LYS A 132 -13.40 -3.57 6.17
C LYS A 132 -13.26 -4.97 6.77
N GLU A 133 -13.12 -5.99 5.93
CA GLU A 133 -12.98 -7.40 6.34
C GLU A 133 -11.54 -7.78 6.70
N TRP A 134 -10.57 -6.89 6.46
CA TRP A 134 -9.18 -7.16 6.81
C TRP A 134 -8.95 -7.02 8.31
N ASP A 135 -7.95 -7.72 8.83
CA ASP A 135 -7.44 -7.46 10.17
C ASP A 135 -6.68 -6.12 10.25
N ILE A 136 -6.35 -5.73 11.47
CA ILE A 136 -5.66 -4.45 11.73
C ILE A 136 -4.27 -4.43 11.07
N ALA A 137 -3.55 -5.55 11.09
CA ALA A 137 -2.20 -5.65 10.54
C ALA A 137 -2.22 -5.47 9.01
N ARG A 138 -3.16 -6.13 8.30
CA ARG A 138 -3.31 -5.98 6.85
C ARG A 138 -3.69 -4.55 6.45
N ARG A 139 -4.57 -3.88 7.21
CA ARG A 139 -4.89 -2.47 6.99
C ARG A 139 -3.69 -1.54 7.23
N GLU A 140 -2.82 -1.84 8.21
CA GLU A 140 -1.58 -1.10 8.44
C GLU A 140 -0.60 -1.30 7.29
N ILE A 141 -0.42 -2.53 6.78
CA ILE A 141 0.43 -2.81 5.63
C ILE A 141 -0.07 -2.06 4.39
N TYR A 142 -1.38 -2.08 4.12
CA TYR A 142 -1.99 -1.32 3.03
C TYR A 142 -1.70 0.18 3.13
N ALA A 143 -1.92 0.76 4.30
CA ALA A 143 -1.76 2.19 4.53
C ALA A 143 -0.29 2.67 4.45
N ASN A 144 0.66 1.75 4.44
CA ASN A 144 2.09 2.01 4.36
C ASN A 144 2.77 1.23 3.21
N ASP A 145 2.02 0.89 2.16
CA ASP A 145 2.49 0.02 1.08
C ASP A 145 3.56 0.68 0.21
N MET A 146 4.81 0.42 0.55
CA MET A 146 6.00 0.79 -0.23
C MET A 146 6.44 -0.32 -1.21
N GLY A 147 5.73 -1.45 -1.24
CA GLY A 147 6.06 -2.59 -2.10
C GLY A 147 5.68 -2.38 -3.58
N ASP A 148 4.85 -1.39 -3.87
CA ASP A 148 4.60 -0.89 -5.22
C ASP A 148 4.65 0.64 -5.21
N PRO A 149 5.54 1.28 -5.99
CA PRO A 149 5.75 2.73 -5.94
C PRO A 149 4.54 3.57 -6.34
N ILE A 150 3.51 2.94 -6.93
CA ILE A 150 2.28 3.67 -7.30
C ILE A 150 1.20 3.64 -6.22
N SER A 151 1.39 2.84 -5.16
CA SER A 151 0.42 2.74 -4.06
C SER A 151 0.33 4.04 -3.25
N LEU A 152 1.47 4.69 -3.05
CA LEU A 152 1.63 5.96 -2.34
C LEU A 152 2.42 6.92 -3.20
N ILE A 153 1.87 8.10 -3.49
CA ILE A 153 2.50 9.10 -4.36
C ILE A 153 2.52 10.50 -3.75
N ALA A 154 3.60 11.25 -4.00
CA ALA A 154 3.72 12.64 -3.58
C ALA A 154 3.07 13.57 -4.62
N VAL A 155 2.02 14.27 -4.23
CA VAL A 155 1.27 15.20 -5.08
C VAL A 155 1.07 16.52 -4.37
N THR A 156 0.67 17.57 -5.09
CA THR A 156 0.33 18.85 -4.44
C THR A 156 -0.80 18.66 -3.43
N ALA A 157 -0.66 19.28 -2.27
CA ALA A 157 -1.65 19.16 -1.19
C ALA A 157 -3.04 19.66 -1.61
N SER A 158 -3.10 20.67 -2.49
CA SER A 158 -4.37 21.19 -3.02
C SER A 158 -5.11 20.13 -3.84
N THR A 159 -4.41 19.44 -4.73
CA THR A 159 -4.99 18.42 -5.61
C THR A 159 -5.37 17.16 -4.84
N ASN A 160 -4.52 16.75 -3.87
CA ASN A 160 -4.85 15.65 -2.98
C ASN A 160 -6.14 15.91 -2.19
N ARG A 161 -6.30 17.10 -1.65
CA ARG A 161 -7.53 17.49 -0.91
C ARG A 161 -8.75 17.60 -1.81
N SER A 162 -8.57 17.98 -3.08
CA SER A 162 -9.65 17.97 -4.08
C SER A 162 -10.09 16.53 -4.39
N LYS A 163 -9.15 15.58 -4.50
CA LYS A 163 -9.44 14.14 -4.68
C LYS A 163 -10.14 13.57 -3.45
N SER A 164 -9.68 13.91 -2.24
CA SER A 164 -10.26 13.40 -0.99
C SER A 164 -10.34 11.85 -0.96
N ASP A 165 -11.49 11.29 -0.63
CA ASP A 165 -11.78 9.85 -0.62
C ASP A 165 -12.57 9.37 -1.85
N GLN A 166 -12.65 10.21 -2.89
CA GLN A 166 -13.40 9.98 -4.12
C GLN A 166 -12.73 8.92 -5.02
N ASP A 167 -13.58 8.15 -5.69
CA ASP A 167 -13.21 7.19 -6.74
C ASP A 167 -13.15 7.85 -8.14
N PRO A 168 -12.76 7.12 -9.20
CA PRO A 168 -12.74 7.65 -10.56
C PRO A 168 -14.09 8.12 -11.13
N ALA A 169 -15.23 7.68 -10.58
CA ALA A 169 -16.54 8.16 -11.01
C ALA A 169 -16.85 9.56 -10.46
N GLU A 170 -16.16 9.98 -9.39
CA GLU A 170 -16.38 11.25 -8.71
C GLU A 170 -15.24 12.24 -8.99
N TRP A 171 -14.00 11.76 -9.16
CA TRP A 171 -12.84 12.61 -9.39
C TRP A 171 -11.81 11.96 -10.32
N LEU A 172 -11.28 12.76 -11.22
CA LEU A 172 -10.14 12.42 -12.09
C LEU A 172 -9.13 13.58 -12.08
N PRO A 173 -7.82 13.28 -12.19
CA PRO A 173 -6.79 14.31 -12.23
C PRO A 173 -6.87 15.14 -13.53
N ALA A 174 -6.42 16.39 -13.47
CA ALA A 174 -6.34 17.28 -14.62
C ALA A 174 -5.27 16.86 -15.63
N LYS A 175 -4.27 16.08 -15.18
CA LYS A 175 -3.16 15.57 -16.00
C LYS A 175 -3.06 14.05 -15.85
N ASP A 176 -2.42 13.42 -16.84
CA ASP A 176 -2.06 11.99 -16.83
C ASP A 176 -3.19 11.02 -16.42
N VAL A 177 -4.42 11.32 -16.83
CA VAL A 177 -5.60 10.52 -16.48
C VAL A 177 -5.43 9.03 -16.87
N CYS A 178 -4.73 8.74 -17.96
CA CYS A 178 -4.47 7.37 -18.38
C CYS A 178 -3.53 6.64 -17.40
N THR A 179 -2.48 7.32 -16.93
CA THR A 179 -1.58 6.77 -15.91
C THR A 179 -2.33 6.60 -14.58
N TYR A 180 -3.17 7.56 -14.21
CA TYR A 180 -3.99 7.48 -13.01
C TYR A 180 -4.90 6.26 -13.02
N ILE A 181 -5.69 6.03 -14.09
CA ILE A 181 -6.57 4.87 -14.23
C ILE A 181 -5.79 3.55 -14.21
N LYS A 182 -4.65 3.51 -14.90
CA LYS A 182 -3.77 2.32 -14.86
C LYS A 182 -3.32 2.03 -13.42
N ASN A 183 -2.83 3.04 -12.70
CA ASN A 183 -2.33 2.89 -11.33
C ASN A 183 -3.47 2.52 -10.36
N TRP A 184 -4.64 3.11 -10.52
CA TRP A 184 -5.84 2.76 -9.76
C TRP A 184 -6.18 1.28 -9.90
N VAL A 185 -6.31 0.79 -11.15
CA VAL A 185 -6.57 -0.63 -11.45
C VAL A 185 -5.46 -1.52 -10.87
N GLN A 186 -4.20 -1.08 -10.95
CA GLN A 186 -3.07 -1.83 -10.39
C GLN A 186 -3.20 -2.02 -8.88
N VAL A 187 -3.54 -0.96 -8.14
CA VAL A 187 -3.74 -1.05 -6.68
C VAL A 187 -4.96 -1.90 -6.33
N LYS A 188 -6.09 -1.74 -7.04
CA LYS A 188 -7.27 -2.60 -6.84
C LYS A 188 -6.93 -4.09 -7.04
N VAL A 189 -6.19 -4.43 -8.09
CA VAL A 189 -5.73 -5.82 -8.34
C VAL A 189 -4.72 -6.26 -7.27
N ARG A 190 -3.75 -5.41 -6.92
CA ARG A 190 -2.72 -5.72 -5.93
C ARG A 190 -3.31 -6.14 -4.59
N TRP A 191 -4.33 -5.45 -4.15
CA TRP A 191 -4.96 -5.66 -2.84
C TRP A 191 -6.27 -6.46 -2.90
N SER A 192 -6.64 -6.95 -4.10
CA SER A 192 -7.89 -7.71 -4.33
C SER A 192 -9.14 -6.92 -3.90
N LEU A 193 -9.11 -5.60 -4.08
CA LEU A 193 -10.24 -4.71 -3.80
C LEU A 193 -11.31 -4.83 -4.90
N THR A 194 -12.56 -4.61 -4.53
CA THR A 194 -13.68 -4.54 -5.47
C THR A 194 -13.77 -3.16 -6.12
N VAL A 195 -14.64 -3.04 -7.10
CA VAL A 195 -15.09 -1.77 -7.71
C VAL A 195 -16.60 -1.75 -7.74
N ASP A 196 -17.23 -0.58 -7.62
CA ASP A 196 -18.66 -0.48 -7.90
C ASP A 196 -18.94 -0.37 -9.41
N GLU A 197 -20.20 -0.38 -9.80
CA GLU A 197 -20.59 -0.34 -11.21
C GLU A 197 -20.26 1.01 -11.88
N LYS A 198 -20.36 2.12 -11.14
CA LYS A 198 -20.09 3.46 -11.66
C LYS A 198 -18.58 3.67 -11.82
N GLU A 199 -17.82 3.29 -10.81
CA GLU A 199 -16.36 3.27 -10.84
C GLU A 199 -15.86 2.44 -12.02
N LEU A 200 -16.33 1.18 -12.16
CA LEU A 200 -15.94 0.29 -13.25
C LEU A 200 -16.28 0.89 -14.63
N LYS A 201 -17.42 1.53 -14.76
CA LYS A 201 -17.84 2.19 -16.01
C LYS A 201 -16.85 3.28 -16.39
N VAL A 202 -16.50 4.19 -15.47
CA VAL A 202 -15.58 5.29 -15.73
C VAL A 202 -14.17 4.77 -16.01
N ILE A 203 -13.71 3.76 -15.27
CA ILE A 203 -12.43 3.09 -15.53
C ILE A 203 -12.38 2.56 -16.97
N LYS A 204 -13.41 1.84 -17.44
CA LYS A 204 -13.48 1.30 -18.81
C LYS A 204 -13.52 2.40 -19.87
N ASP A 205 -14.40 3.38 -19.70
CA ASP A 205 -14.61 4.47 -20.65
C ASP A 205 -13.34 5.34 -20.81
N THR A 206 -12.63 5.56 -19.72
CA THR A 206 -11.37 6.31 -19.72
C THR A 206 -10.25 5.48 -20.35
N ASN A 207 -10.08 4.21 -19.92
CA ASN A 207 -9.04 3.33 -20.45
C ASN A 207 -9.20 3.07 -21.97
N ALA A 208 -10.43 3.06 -22.50
CA ALA A 208 -10.67 2.91 -23.93
C ALA A 208 -10.05 4.03 -24.79
N LYS A 209 -9.82 5.20 -24.19
CA LYS A 209 -9.19 6.37 -24.84
C LYS A 209 -7.67 6.40 -24.63
N CYS A 210 -7.14 5.48 -23.83
CA CYS A 210 -5.72 5.47 -23.45
C CYS A 210 -4.90 4.54 -24.34
N PRO A 211 -3.58 4.81 -24.49
CA PRO A 211 -2.67 3.90 -25.17
C PRO A 211 -2.65 2.52 -24.51
N LYS A 212 -2.58 1.47 -25.34
CA LYS A 212 -2.45 0.10 -24.82
C LYS A 212 -1.14 -0.05 -24.04
N ALA A 213 -1.22 -0.45 -22.80
CA ALA A 213 -0.07 -0.62 -21.92
C ALA A 213 -0.12 -1.97 -21.19
N LYS A 214 1.05 -2.59 -21.08
CA LYS A 214 1.24 -3.78 -20.22
C LYS A 214 1.13 -3.36 -18.75
N MET A 215 0.66 -4.29 -17.93
CA MET A 215 0.61 -4.12 -16.48
C MET A 215 1.23 -5.33 -15.79
N LYS A 216 2.08 -5.06 -14.81
CA LYS A 216 2.64 -6.08 -13.91
C LYS A 216 2.27 -5.70 -12.48
N VAL A 217 1.69 -6.63 -11.76
CA VAL A 217 1.16 -6.40 -10.41
C VAL A 217 1.73 -7.46 -9.47
N SER A 218 2.30 -7.04 -8.36
CA SER A 218 2.61 -7.90 -7.22
C SER A 218 1.38 -7.96 -6.32
N VAL A 219 0.70 -9.09 -6.29
CA VAL A 219 -0.56 -9.27 -5.54
C VAL A 219 -0.23 -9.65 -4.11
N VAL A 220 -0.71 -8.87 -3.14
CA VAL A 220 -0.56 -9.13 -1.70
C VAL A 220 -1.57 -10.20 -1.27
N LYS A 221 -1.07 -11.27 -0.64
CA LYS A 221 -1.89 -12.38 -0.12
C LYS A 221 -2.33 -12.19 1.32
#